data_9872c0e0902f4039fdc6c3bb39bf08d4
#
_entry.id   9872c0e0902f4039fdc6c3bb39bf08d4
#
_cell.length_a   1.000
_cell.length_b   1.000
_cell.length_c   1.000
_cell.angle_alpha   90.00
_cell.angle_beta   90.00
_cell.angle_gamma   90.00
#
_symmetry.space_group_name_H-M   'P 1'
#
loop_
_entity.id
_entity.type
_entity.pdbx_description
1 polymer ?
#
loop_
_entity_poly.entity_id
_entity_poly.type
_entity_poly.pdbx_seq_one_letter_code
_entity_poly.pdbx_strand_id
1 'polypeptide(L)'
;MTREFKFSDERFADLQMLRYRLNGFENLTLRQKIYIYFLAKATLAGRDITTDQFGKYNLKIRKVLEAVYEEYAGARDGADFRSLEVYLKRVWFSNGIYHHYGSEKMTPGFSEAFFRKAVSGTDASRLPLAPRQTVRELLDELVPVMFHPDVLPKCVNKTDGDDLVLTSACNYYEGVSQKEVEQFYAARRQPSDDEPVSHGLNTKLVKENGVV
;
A
#
# COMPACT_ATOMS: atom_id res chain seq x y z
N MET A 1 16.74 -35.13 -17.10
CA MET A 1 17.46 -34.20 -16.20
C MET A 1 16.43 -33.47 -15.36
N THR A 2 16.28 -33.77 -14.08
CA THR A 2 15.43 -33.04 -13.14
C THR A 2 16.08 -31.68 -12.89
N ARG A 3 15.45 -30.61 -13.36
CA ARG A 3 15.94 -29.24 -13.16
C ARG A 3 15.94 -28.98 -11.65
N GLU A 4 17.08 -28.70 -11.06
CA GLU A 4 17.20 -28.36 -9.64
C GLU A 4 16.29 -27.18 -9.31
N PHE A 5 15.52 -27.28 -8.21
CA PHE A 5 14.60 -26.22 -7.83
C PHE A 5 15.38 -25.04 -7.22
N LYS A 6 15.26 -23.89 -7.82
CA LYS A 6 15.92 -22.66 -7.38
C LYS A 6 15.07 -21.97 -6.32
N PHE A 7 15.50 -21.98 -5.04
CA PHE A 7 14.82 -21.34 -3.92
C PHE A 7 15.00 -19.83 -3.90
N SER A 8 16.15 -19.32 -4.33
CA SER A 8 16.43 -17.89 -4.42
C SER A 8 16.01 -17.36 -5.79
N ASP A 9 15.30 -16.26 -5.82
CA ASP A 9 14.87 -15.57 -7.04
C ASP A 9 15.52 -14.19 -7.14
N GLU A 10 14.80 -13.16 -7.53
CA GLU A 10 15.29 -11.81 -7.70
C GLU A 10 15.68 -11.17 -6.36
N ARG A 11 16.75 -10.38 -6.38
CA ARG A 11 17.13 -9.47 -5.30
C ARG A 11 17.01 -8.02 -5.79
N PHE A 12 16.33 -7.18 -5.01
CA PHE A 12 16.22 -5.75 -5.25
C PHE A 12 16.27 -4.98 -3.93
N ALA A 13 16.95 -3.85 -3.92
CA ALA A 13 17.26 -3.11 -2.70
C ALA A 13 17.83 -4.03 -1.60
N ASP A 14 17.24 -4.02 -0.41
CA ASP A 14 17.57 -4.86 0.74
C ASP A 14 16.73 -6.16 0.81
N LEU A 15 15.94 -6.46 -0.22
CA LEU A 15 15.00 -7.59 -0.26
C LEU A 15 15.50 -8.72 -1.14
N GLN A 16 15.35 -9.96 -0.68
CA GLN A 16 15.58 -11.18 -1.42
C GLN A 16 14.28 -11.95 -1.57
N MET A 17 13.84 -12.15 -2.81
CA MET A 17 12.67 -12.99 -3.08
C MET A 17 13.03 -14.46 -2.94
N LEU A 18 12.22 -15.19 -2.20
CA LEU A 18 12.34 -16.62 -2.02
C LEU A 18 11.17 -17.36 -2.67
N ARG A 19 11.46 -18.51 -3.23
CA ARG A 19 10.46 -19.43 -3.80
C ARG A 19 10.35 -20.66 -2.93
N TYR A 20 9.15 -21.19 -2.80
CA TYR A 20 8.89 -22.39 -2.02
C TYR A 20 8.22 -23.45 -2.88
N ARG A 21 8.49 -24.71 -2.59
CA ARG A 21 7.73 -25.84 -3.12
C ARG A 21 6.56 -26.12 -2.20
N LEU A 22 5.42 -26.39 -2.80
CA LEU A 22 4.25 -26.90 -2.07
C LEU A 22 4.33 -28.44 -2.08
N ASN A 23 5.14 -28.98 -1.19
CA ASN A 23 5.31 -30.44 -1.08
C ASN A 23 3.96 -31.10 -0.72
N GLY A 24 3.60 -32.15 -1.45
CA GLY A 24 2.33 -32.86 -1.26
C GLY A 24 1.15 -32.29 -2.06
N PHE A 25 1.32 -31.16 -2.79
CA PHE A 25 0.25 -30.60 -3.63
C PHE A 25 -0.21 -31.61 -4.71
N GLU A 26 0.69 -32.41 -5.25
CA GLU A 26 0.42 -33.46 -6.22
C GLU A 26 -0.53 -34.54 -5.68
N ASN A 27 -0.55 -34.79 -4.36
CA ASN A 27 -1.38 -35.81 -3.69
C ASN A 27 -2.83 -35.32 -3.45
N LEU A 28 -3.10 -34.02 -3.66
CA LEU A 28 -4.44 -33.48 -3.52
C LEU A 28 -5.36 -33.97 -4.64
N THR A 29 -6.64 -34.16 -4.31
CA THR A 29 -7.68 -34.44 -5.30
C THR A 29 -7.85 -33.27 -6.27
N LEU A 30 -8.39 -33.52 -7.46
CA LEU A 30 -8.69 -32.47 -8.44
C LEU A 30 -9.58 -31.37 -7.83
N ARG A 31 -10.59 -31.76 -7.05
CA ARG A 31 -11.50 -30.79 -6.38
C ARG A 31 -10.76 -29.87 -5.42
N GLN A 32 -9.82 -30.39 -4.62
CA GLN A 32 -8.98 -29.59 -3.72
C GLN A 32 -8.05 -28.65 -4.51
N LYS A 33 -7.44 -29.13 -5.60
CA LYS A 33 -6.59 -28.30 -6.47
C LYS A 33 -7.36 -27.13 -7.09
N ILE A 34 -8.57 -27.40 -7.61
CA ILE A 34 -9.47 -26.37 -8.15
C ILE A 34 -9.85 -25.36 -7.08
N TYR A 35 -10.18 -25.81 -5.87
CA TYR A 35 -10.52 -24.93 -4.76
C TYR A 35 -9.35 -23.99 -4.39
N ILE A 36 -8.14 -24.54 -4.24
CA ILE A 36 -6.93 -23.74 -3.97
C ILE A 36 -6.65 -22.74 -5.11
N TYR A 37 -6.83 -23.14 -6.36
CA TYR A 37 -6.68 -22.24 -7.50
C TYR A 37 -7.61 -21.03 -7.40
N PHE A 38 -8.90 -21.23 -7.12
CA PHE A 38 -9.85 -20.13 -7.00
C PHE A 38 -9.60 -19.27 -5.76
N LEU A 39 -9.16 -19.86 -4.62
CA LEU A 39 -8.74 -19.10 -3.46
C LEU A 39 -7.53 -18.19 -3.78
N ALA A 40 -6.53 -18.70 -4.48
CA ALA A 40 -5.39 -17.90 -4.93
C ALA A 40 -5.81 -16.75 -5.84
N LYS A 41 -6.77 -17.00 -6.76
CA LYS A 41 -7.36 -15.94 -7.60
C LYS A 41 -8.09 -14.88 -6.77
N ALA A 42 -8.88 -15.29 -5.79
CA ALA A 42 -9.59 -14.36 -4.89
C ALA A 42 -8.61 -13.49 -4.08
N THR A 43 -7.52 -14.08 -3.59
CA THR A 43 -6.46 -13.35 -2.88
C THR A 43 -5.85 -12.22 -3.73
N LEU A 44 -5.62 -12.49 -5.02
CA LEU A 44 -5.12 -11.46 -5.94
C LEU A 44 -6.11 -10.31 -6.14
N ALA A 45 -7.41 -10.58 -6.16
CA ALA A 45 -8.44 -9.55 -6.25
C ALA A 45 -8.52 -8.67 -4.98
N GLY A 46 -8.16 -9.22 -3.81
CA GLY A 46 -8.15 -8.49 -2.53
C GLY A 46 -6.94 -7.55 -2.31
N ARG A 47 -5.96 -7.55 -3.19
CA ARG A 47 -4.71 -6.79 -3.04
C ARG A 47 -4.91 -5.27 -2.85
N ASP A 48 -5.88 -4.70 -3.54
CA ASP A 48 -6.17 -3.26 -3.48
C ASP A 48 -6.64 -2.84 -2.10
N ILE A 49 -7.46 -3.67 -1.44
CA ILE A 49 -7.95 -3.43 -0.07
C ILE A 49 -6.77 -3.31 0.90
N THR A 50 -5.84 -4.27 0.87
CA THR A 50 -4.67 -4.24 1.74
C THR A 50 -3.82 -2.99 1.51
N THR A 51 -3.56 -2.64 0.25
CA THR A 51 -2.79 -1.46 -0.11
C THR A 51 -3.45 -0.17 0.38
N ASP A 52 -4.78 -0.05 0.22
CA ASP A 52 -5.56 1.11 0.67
C ASP A 52 -5.57 1.24 2.19
N GLN A 53 -5.76 0.15 2.91
CA GLN A 53 -5.80 0.15 4.38
C GLN A 53 -4.45 0.49 5.03
N PHE A 54 -3.33 0.08 4.42
CA PHE A 54 -1.99 0.38 4.92
C PHE A 54 -1.58 1.85 4.80
N GLY A 55 -2.29 2.65 4.00
CA GLY A 55 -2.06 4.10 3.94
C GLY A 55 -2.97 4.78 2.93
N LYS A 56 -3.52 5.90 3.35
CA LYS A 56 -4.52 6.69 2.59
C LYS A 56 -4.13 6.95 1.13
N TYR A 57 -2.85 7.10 0.84
CA TYR A 57 -2.36 7.42 -0.50
C TYR A 57 -1.72 6.24 -1.23
N ASN A 58 -1.51 5.11 -0.54
CA ASN A 58 -0.75 3.98 -1.07
C ASN A 58 -1.32 3.43 -2.38
N LEU A 59 -2.64 3.27 -2.47
CA LEU A 59 -3.28 2.73 -3.67
C LEU A 59 -3.16 3.68 -4.86
N LYS A 60 -3.33 4.99 -4.65
CA LYS A 60 -3.11 6.00 -5.69
C LYS A 60 -1.66 6.01 -6.15
N ILE A 61 -0.71 6.04 -5.21
CA ILE A 61 0.74 6.04 -5.51
C ILE A 61 1.10 4.78 -6.30
N ARG A 62 0.66 3.60 -5.88
CA ARG A 62 0.92 2.35 -6.60
C ARG A 62 0.41 2.43 -8.04
N LYS A 63 -0.84 2.84 -8.25
CA LYS A 63 -1.44 2.94 -9.59
C LYS A 63 -0.70 3.95 -10.49
N VAL A 64 -0.27 5.09 -9.93
CA VAL A 64 0.55 6.06 -10.69
C VAL A 64 1.90 5.48 -11.08
N LEU A 65 2.58 4.81 -10.15
CA LEU A 65 3.88 4.17 -10.43
C LEU A 65 3.74 3.04 -11.46
N GLU A 66 2.69 2.24 -11.40
CA GLU A 66 2.37 1.19 -12.37
C GLU A 66 2.13 1.80 -13.77
N ALA A 67 1.32 2.85 -13.88
CA ALA A 67 1.05 3.53 -15.13
C ALA A 67 2.32 4.14 -15.74
N VAL A 68 3.12 4.83 -14.93
CA VAL A 68 4.42 5.36 -15.38
C VAL A 68 5.34 4.23 -15.83
N TYR A 69 5.44 3.14 -15.07
CA TYR A 69 6.30 2.02 -15.44
C TYR A 69 5.90 1.40 -16.77
N GLU A 70 4.60 1.26 -17.05
CA GLU A 70 4.10 0.69 -18.29
C GLU A 70 4.32 1.61 -19.50
N GLU A 71 4.06 2.91 -19.35
CA GLU A 71 3.97 3.86 -20.47
C GLU A 71 5.21 4.75 -20.67
N TYR A 72 6.20 4.69 -19.76
CA TYR A 72 7.36 5.56 -19.88
C TYR A 72 8.11 5.39 -21.19
N ALA A 73 8.10 6.43 -22.03
CA ALA A 73 8.70 6.46 -23.36
C ALA A 73 10.17 6.91 -23.36
N GLY A 74 10.72 7.32 -22.20
CA GLY A 74 12.11 7.77 -22.09
C GLY A 74 13.11 6.61 -21.94
N ALA A 75 14.36 6.94 -21.64
CA ALA A 75 15.44 5.98 -21.42
C ALA A 75 15.20 5.17 -20.13
N ARG A 76 14.88 3.89 -20.28
CA ARG A 76 14.61 2.98 -19.14
C ARG A 76 15.89 2.52 -18.44
N ASP A 77 17.04 2.71 -19.04
CA ASP A 77 18.37 2.45 -18.49
C ASP A 77 18.94 3.63 -17.69
N GLY A 78 18.23 4.75 -17.64
CA GLY A 78 18.58 5.92 -16.83
C GLY A 78 18.47 5.65 -15.31
N ALA A 79 19.26 6.36 -14.50
CA ALA A 79 19.33 6.17 -13.06
C ALA A 79 17.96 6.38 -12.36
N ASP A 80 17.24 7.43 -12.74
CA ASP A 80 15.92 7.73 -12.18
C ASP A 80 14.89 6.61 -12.48
N PHE A 81 14.86 6.10 -13.74
CA PHE A 81 13.93 5.02 -14.09
C PHE A 81 14.26 3.71 -13.38
N ARG A 82 15.54 3.35 -13.27
CA ARG A 82 15.94 2.17 -12.47
C ARG A 82 15.55 2.31 -11.00
N SER A 83 15.72 3.52 -10.44
CA SER A 83 15.28 3.80 -9.07
C SER A 83 13.77 3.74 -8.91
N LEU A 84 12.99 4.16 -9.92
CA LEU A 84 11.54 4.02 -9.95
C LEU A 84 11.14 2.54 -9.97
N GLU A 85 11.78 1.72 -10.78
CA GLU A 85 11.54 0.27 -10.84
C GLU A 85 11.78 -0.38 -9.47
N VAL A 86 12.90 -0.07 -8.81
CA VAL A 86 13.21 -0.59 -7.46
C VAL A 86 12.18 -0.11 -6.45
N TYR A 87 11.78 1.16 -6.50
CA TYR A 87 10.78 1.71 -5.58
C TYR A 87 9.41 1.06 -5.80
N LEU A 88 8.97 0.87 -7.04
CA LEU A 88 7.72 0.17 -7.36
C LEU A 88 7.73 -1.28 -6.85
N LYS A 89 8.83 -2.00 -7.01
CA LYS A 89 8.99 -3.36 -6.44
C LYS A 89 8.87 -3.36 -4.91
N ARG A 90 9.44 -2.37 -4.23
CA ARG A 90 9.28 -2.20 -2.78
C ARG A 90 7.84 -1.90 -2.38
N VAL A 91 7.14 -1.04 -3.13
CA VAL A 91 5.72 -0.71 -2.93
C VAL A 91 4.84 -1.96 -3.10
N TRP A 92 5.10 -2.78 -4.12
CA TRP A 92 4.38 -4.05 -4.29
C TRP A 92 4.64 -5.02 -3.14
N PHE A 93 5.90 -5.15 -2.71
CA PHE A 93 6.28 -6.05 -1.64
C PHE A 93 5.67 -5.66 -0.30
N SER A 94 5.65 -4.37 0.01
CA SER A 94 5.19 -3.83 1.30
C SER A 94 3.70 -3.46 1.32
N ASN A 95 2.96 -3.63 0.22
CA ASN A 95 1.60 -3.13 0.03
C ASN A 95 1.46 -1.62 0.27
N GLY A 96 2.47 -0.84 -0.10
CA GLY A 96 2.48 0.61 0.04
C GLY A 96 3.88 1.19 0.24
N ILE A 97 3.93 2.48 0.55
CA ILE A 97 5.19 3.23 0.66
C ILE A 97 5.87 3.09 2.04
N TYR A 98 5.34 2.25 2.92
CA TYR A 98 5.89 2.04 4.25
C TYR A 98 6.58 0.68 4.35
N HIS A 99 7.69 0.64 5.11
CA HIS A 99 8.43 -0.60 5.32
C HIS A 99 7.55 -1.62 6.04
N HIS A 100 7.51 -2.86 5.54
CA HIS A 100 6.59 -3.91 5.98
C HIS A 100 6.77 -4.39 7.43
N TYR A 101 7.94 -4.12 8.05
CA TYR A 101 8.19 -4.41 9.46
C TYR A 101 8.27 -3.14 10.33
N GLY A 102 9.05 -2.15 9.88
CA GLY A 102 9.37 -0.98 10.69
C GLY A 102 8.32 0.12 10.67
N SER A 103 7.38 0.06 9.73
CA SER A 103 6.36 1.10 9.49
C SER A 103 6.89 2.45 9.00
N GLU A 104 8.20 2.63 8.86
CA GLU A 104 8.80 3.87 8.35
C GLU A 104 8.52 4.04 6.85
N LYS A 105 8.37 5.29 6.44
CA LYS A 105 8.21 5.64 5.04
C LYS A 105 9.50 5.36 4.25
N MET A 106 9.33 4.69 3.12
CA MET A 106 10.38 4.50 2.13
C MET A 106 10.37 5.70 1.17
N THR A 107 11.45 6.47 1.13
CA THR A 107 11.60 7.58 0.20
C THR A 107 12.04 7.08 -1.18
N PRO A 108 11.53 7.70 -2.29
CA PRO A 108 12.00 7.39 -3.64
C PRO A 108 13.49 7.68 -3.83
N GLY A 109 14.18 6.82 -4.59
CA GLY A 109 15.56 7.04 -5.01
C GLY A 109 15.70 7.82 -6.34
N PHE A 110 14.58 8.20 -6.96
CA PHE A 110 14.50 9.04 -8.15
C PHE A 110 14.12 10.48 -7.77
N SER A 111 14.44 11.43 -8.66
CA SER A 111 14.15 12.84 -8.40
C SER A 111 12.66 13.18 -8.54
N GLU A 112 12.18 14.16 -7.75
CA GLU A 112 10.83 14.72 -7.90
C GLU A 112 10.59 15.26 -9.31
N ALA A 113 11.58 15.93 -9.88
CA ALA A 113 11.49 16.50 -11.24
C ALA A 113 11.28 15.38 -12.28
N PHE A 114 12.00 14.28 -12.18
CA PHE A 114 11.79 13.10 -13.02
C PHE A 114 10.35 12.56 -12.86
N PHE A 115 9.89 12.38 -11.62
CA PHE A 115 8.56 11.85 -11.33
C PHE A 115 7.46 12.73 -11.94
N ARG A 116 7.50 14.04 -11.68
CA ARG A 116 6.54 15.01 -12.26
C ARG A 116 6.52 14.95 -13.79
N LYS A 117 7.69 14.90 -14.42
CA LYS A 117 7.80 14.78 -15.88
C LYS A 117 7.23 13.46 -16.39
N ALA A 118 7.55 12.34 -15.76
CA ALA A 118 7.09 11.02 -16.16
C ALA A 118 5.57 10.89 -16.04
N VAL A 119 4.98 11.31 -14.92
CA VAL A 119 3.52 11.29 -14.72
C VAL A 119 2.81 12.22 -15.70
N SER A 120 3.35 13.43 -15.96
CA SER A 120 2.76 14.36 -16.95
C SER A 120 2.83 13.84 -18.39
N GLY A 121 3.73 12.89 -18.68
CA GLY A 121 3.84 12.23 -19.97
C GLY A 121 3.01 10.94 -20.11
N THR A 122 2.38 10.49 -19.03
CA THR A 122 1.52 9.30 -19.00
C THR A 122 0.11 9.67 -19.45
N ASP A 123 -0.59 8.76 -20.14
CA ASP A 123 -2.00 8.96 -20.52
C ASP A 123 -2.85 9.17 -19.25
N ALA A 124 -3.56 10.30 -19.21
CA ALA A 124 -4.40 10.67 -18.06
C ALA A 124 -5.48 9.62 -17.76
N SER A 125 -5.94 8.87 -18.76
CA SER A 125 -6.92 7.79 -18.57
C SER A 125 -6.37 6.58 -17.78
N ARG A 126 -5.05 6.47 -17.69
CA ARG A 126 -4.33 5.43 -16.93
C ARG A 126 -4.05 5.84 -15.48
N LEU A 127 -4.19 7.12 -15.18
CA LEU A 127 -3.93 7.67 -13.85
C LEU A 127 -5.18 7.59 -12.96
N PRO A 128 -5.02 7.38 -11.64
CA PRO A 128 -6.13 7.26 -10.69
C PRO A 128 -6.71 8.64 -10.32
N LEU A 129 -7.12 9.41 -11.32
CA LEU A 129 -7.70 10.74 -11.14
C LEU A 129 -9.10 10.65 -10.53
N ALA A 130 -9.38 11.50 -9.53
CA ALA A 130 -10.73 11.72 -9.06
C ALA A 130 -11.56 12.47 -10.13
N PRO A 131 -12.91 12.45 -10.05
CA PRO A 131 -13.73 13.23 -10.98
C PRO A 131 -13.30 14.71 -11.02
N ARG A 132 -12.96 15.20 -12.21
CA ARG A 132 -12.47 16.55 -12.48
C ARG A 132 -11.06 16.89 -11.93
N GLN A 133 -10.36 15.95 -11.33
CA GLN A 133 -8.98 16.15 -10.88
C GLN A 133 -8.04 16.21 -12.09
N THR A 134 -7.18 17.21 -12.14
CA THR A 134 -6.12 17.32 -13.13
C THR A 134 -4.88 16.51 -12.70
N VAL A 135 -4.01 16.19 -13.67
CA VAL A 135 -2.71 15.52 -13.40
C VAL A 135 -1.85 16.38 -12.45
N ARG A 136 -1.92 17.71 -12.58
CA ARG A 136 -1.21 18.63 -11.69
C ARG A 136 -1.69 18.51 -10.26
N GLU A 137 -3.00 18.53 -10.03
CA GLU A 137 -3.59 18.38 -8.69
C GLU A 137 -3.28 17.01 -8.08
N LEU A 138 -3.27 15.94 -8.88
CA LEU A 138 -2.81 14.63 -8.43
C LEU A 138 -1.34 14.65 -7.98
N LEU A 139 -0.47 15.31 -8.75
CA LEU A 139 0.94 15.46 -8.37
C LEU A 139 1.11 16.33 -7.12
N ASP A 140 0.36 17.41 -6.98
CA ASP A 140 0.39 18.28 -5.80
C ASP A 140 -0.13 17.54 -4.54
N GLU A 141 -1.03 16.56 -4.70
CA GLU A 141 -1.48 15.67 -3.63
C GLU A 141 -0.40 14.62 -3.25
N LEU A 142 0.23 13.95 -4.22
CA LEU A 142 1.06 12.78 -3.95
C LEU A 142 2.54 13.09 -3.68
N VAL A 143 3.09 14.13 -4.32
CA VAL A 143 4.52 14.46 -4.20
C VAL A 143 4.95 14.75 -2.76
N PRO A 144 4.22 15.57 -1.97
CA PRO A 144 4.60 15.79 -0.57
C PRO A 144 4.61 14.50 0.24
N VAL A 145 3.65 13.60 -0.02
CA VAL A 145 3.55 12.32 0.68
C VAL A 145 4.72 11.40 0.33
N MET A 146 5.16 11.38 -0.92
CA MET A 146 6.24 10.50 -1.38
C MET A 146 7.63 11.02 -1.02
N PHE A 147 7.87 12.32 -1.18
CA PHE A 147 9.23 12.89 -1.15
C PHE A 147 9.57 13.64 0.14
N HIS A 148 8.58 14.17 0.88
CA HIS A 148 8.86 14.92 2.10
C HIS A 148 8.87 13.96 3.30
N PRO A 149 10.00 13.81 4.01
CA PRO A 149 10.13 12.80 5.08
C PRO A 149 9.17 13.04 6.25
N ASP A 150 8.85 14.30 6.55
CA ASP A 150 8.01 14.69 7.68
C ASP A 150 6.49 14.57 7.43
N VAL A 151 6.08 14.37 6.17
CA VAL A 151 4.67 14.18 5.81
C VAL A 151 4.30 12.72 5.95
N LEU A 152 3.47 12.38 6.93
CA LEU A 152 3.06 11.00 7.22
C LEU A 152 4.26 10.03 7.31
N PRO A 153 5.17 10.23 8.26
CA PRO A 153 6.45 9.51 8.30
C PRO A 153 6.32 8.02 8.61
N LYS A 154 5.21 7.60 9.23
CA LYS A 154 4.98 6.21 9.64
C LYS A 154 3.58 5.72 9.27
N CYS A 155 3.48 4.45 8.89
CA CYS A 155 2.19 3.78 8.74
C CYS A 155 1.42 3.76 10.07
N VAL A 156 2.09 3.35 11.16
CA VAL A 156 1.59 3.39 12.52
C VAL A 156 2.62 4.09 13.40
N ASN A 157 2.26 5.23 13.96
CA ASN A 157 3.12 5.98 14.87
C ASN A 157 2.79 5.63 16.34
N LYS A 158 3.72 4.95 17.02
CA LYS A 158 3.61 4.55 18.44
C LYS A 158 4.53 5.38 19.34
N THR A 159 4.87 6.60 18.93
CA THR A 159 5.71 7.49 19.73
C THR A 159 4.93 7.96 20.96
N ASP A 160 5.53 7.86 22.13
CA ASP A 160 4.91 8.30 23.39
C ASP A 160 4.59 9.80 23.34
N GLY A 161 3.38 10.15 23.72
CA GLY A 161 2.89 11.53 23.74
C GLY A 161 2.24 12.00 22.42
N ASP A 162 2.40 11.27 21.34
CA ASP A 162 1.73 11.55 20.08
C ASP A 162 0.31 10.95 20.06
N ASP A 163 -0.61 11.57 19.33
CA ASP A 163 -1.91 10.97 19.03
C ASP A 163 -1.71 9.86 17.98
N LEU A 164 -1.85 8.61 18.42
CA LEU A 164 -1.65 7.43 17.59
C LEU A 164 -2.45 7.46 16.28
N VAL A 165 -3.70 7.98 16.33
CA VAL A 165 -4.62 7.97 15.20
C VAL A 165 -4.31 9.09 14.22
N LEU A 166 -4.16 10.33 14.70
CA LEU A 166 -3.91 11.50 13.85
C LEU A 166 -2.53 11.48 13.18
N THR A 167 -1.54 10.86 13.81
CA THR A 167 -0.15 10.87 13.32
C THR A 167 0.22 9.62 12.51
N SER A 168 -0.68 8.63 12.40
CA SER A 168 -0.50 7.44 11.59
C SER A 168 -1.09 7.61 10.20
N ALA A 169 -0.42 7.02 9.20
CA ALA A 169 -0.85 7.08 7.80
C ALA A 169 -1.86 5.99 7.41
N CYS A 170 -2.09 4.99 8.27
CA CYS A 170 -3.05 3.92 7.98
C CYS A 170 -4.47 4.49 7.76
N ASN A 171 -5.26 3.85 6.87
CA ASN A 171 -6.50 4.41 6.33
C ASN A 171 -7.76 3.87 7.04
N TYR A 172 -7.67 3.58 8.33
CA TYR A 172 -8.83 3.16 9.14
C TYR A 172 -9.58 4.33 9.77
N TYR A 173 -8.97 5.52 9.79
CA TYR A 173 -9.48 6.70 10.47
C TYR A 173 -9.32 7.93 9.58
N GLU A 174 -10.28 8.86 9.66
CA GLU A 174 -10.19 10.15 8.96
C GLU A 174 -10.80 11.27 9.80
N GLY A 175 -9.99 12.30 10.11
CA GLY A 175 -10.42 13.46 10.85
C GLY A 175 -10.78 13.23 12.31
N VAL A 176 -10.44 12.05 12.87
CA VAL A 176 -10.70 11.68 14.27
C VAL A 176 -9.39 11.59 15.05
N SER A 177 -9.41 11.99 16.31
CA SER A 177 -8.33 11.79 17.27
C SER A 177 -8.42 10.43 17.95
N GLN A 178 -7.33 9.98 18.55
CA GLN A 178 -7.31 8.76 19.37
C GLN A 178 -8.41 8.79 20.46
N LYS A 179 -8.54 9.91 21.17
CA LYS A 179 -9.55 10.09 22.21
C LYS A 179 -10.98 9.93 21.68
N GLU A 180 -11.27 10.47 20.49
CA GLU A 180 -12.60 10.33 19.87
C GLU A 180 -12.89 8.89 19.47
N VAL A 181 -11.87 8.18 18.95
CA VAL A 181 -11.96 6.74 18.64
C VAL A 181 -12.26 5.93 19.91
N GLU A 182 -11.53 6.16 20.99
CA GLU A 182 -11.73 5.48 22.27
C GLU A 182 -13.13 5.73 22.81
N GLN A 183 -13.61 6.97 22.78
CA GLN A 183 -14.98 7.33 23.19
C GLN A 183 -16.05 6.67 22.32
N PHE A 184 -15.85 6.66 21.00
CA PHE A 184 -16.77 6.01 20.07
C PHE A 184 -16.97 4.53 20.36
N TYR A 185 -15.88 3.80 20.59
CA TYR A 185 -15.94 2.36 20.90
C TYR A 185 -16.43 2.10 22.33
N ALA A 186 -16.02 2.92 23.31
CA ALA A 186 -16.51 2.79 24.70
C ALA A 186 -18.02 2.93 24.80
N ALA A 187 -18.61 3.88 24.05
CA ALA A 187 -20.06 4.11 24.04
C ALA A 187 -20.85 2.94 23.40
N ARG A 188 -20.21 2.06 22.65
CA ARG A 188 -20.84 0.91 21.95
C ARG A 188 -20.58 -0.42 22.62
N ARG A 189 -19.70 -0.46 23.62
CA ARG A 189 -19.38 -1.67 24.37
C ARG A 189 -20.55 -2.07 25.25
N GLN A 190 -20.98 -3.32 25.16
CA GLN A 190 -21.97 -3.92 26.05
C GLN A 190 -21.25 -4.48 27.29
N PRO A 191 -21.88 -4.49 28.47
CA PRO A 191 -21.32 -5.10 29.69
C PRO A 191 -21.00 -6.59 29.55
N SER A 192 -21.64 -7.28 28.59
CA SER A 192 -21.42 -8.69 28.27
C SER A 192 -20.28 -8.93 27.24
N ASP A 193 -19.66 -7.87 26.71
CA ASP A 193 -18.63 -8.03 25.72
C ASP A 193 -17.28 -8.31 26.39
N ASP A 194 -16.79 -9.52 26.25
CA ASP A 194 -15.46 -9.93 26.73
C ASP A 194 -14.34 -9.36 25.84
N GLU A 195 -14.66 -9.00 24.59
CA GLU A 195 -13.70 -8.49 23.59
C GLU A 195 -14.08 -7.08 23.12
N PRO A 196 -13.11 -6.31 22.57
CA PRO A 196 -13.41 -5.02 21.96
C PRO A 196 -14.40 -5.15 20.80
N VAL A 197 -15.34 -4.20 20.72
CA VAL A 197 -16.29 -4.14 19.59
C VAL A 197 -15.53 -3.98 18.27
N SER A 198 -15.85 -4.83 17.29
CA SER A 198 -15.29 -4.76 15.95
C SER A 198 -16.41 -4.62 14.92
N HIS A 199 -16.25 -3.65 14.02
CA HIS A 199 -17.19 -3.41 12.92
C HIS A 199 -16.71 -4.03 11.59
N GLY A 200 -15.71 -4.90 11.65
CA GLY A 200 -15.12 -5.59 10.49
C GLY A 200 -13.94 -4.87 9.88
N LEU A 201 -13.19 -5.60 9.06
CA LEU A 201 -11.92 -5.15 8.47
C LEU A 201 -12.09 -4.06 7.40
N ASN A 202 -13.29 -3.86 6.86
CA ASN A 202 -13.56 -2.94 5.75
C ASN A 202 -14.28 -1.66 6.21
N THR A 203 -14.24 -1.36 7.52
CA THR A 203 -14.83 -0.14 8.08
C THR A 203 -13.77 0.94 8.25
N LYS A 204 -14.20 2.19 8.09
CA LYS A 204 -13.40 3.38 8.35
C LYS A 204 -14.20 4.31 9.27
N LEU A 205 -13.57 4.78 10.33
CA LEU A 205 -14.16 5.77 11.21
C LEU A 205 -13.81 7.17 10.71
N VAL A 206 -14.83 7.94 10.42
CA VAL A 206 -14.69 9.27 9.82
C VAL A 206 -15.40 10.30 10.67
N LYS A 207 -14.81 11.50 10.78
CA LYS A 207 -15.47 12.65 11.38
C LYS A 207 -15.90 13.62 10.30
N GLU A 208 -17.20 13.77 10.12
CA GLU A 208 -17.79 14.72 9.18
C GLU A 208 -18.65 15.73 9.92
N ASN A 209 -18.47 17.03 9.64
CA ASN A 209 -19.21 18.11 10.28
C ASN A 209 -19.20 18.05 11.82
N GLY A 210 -18.09 17.60 12.42
CA GLY A 210 -17.93 17.48 13.86
C GLY A 210 -18.54 16.21 14.50
N VAL A 211 -19.13 15.33 13.71
CA VAL A 211 -19.72 14.06 14.17
C VAL A 211 -18.85 12.89 13.72
N VAL A 212 -18.54 11.97 14.64
CA VAL A 212 -17.82 10.72 14.41
C VAL A 212 -18.80 9.60 14.07
#